data_85efad05019122027cba63dda9459da6
#
_entry.id   85efad05019122027cba63dda9459da6
#
_cell.length_a   1.000
_cell.length_b   1.000
_cell.length_c   1.000
_cell.angle_alpha   90.00
_cell.angle_beta   90.00
_cell.angle_gamma   90.00
#
_symmetry.space_group_name_H-M   'P 1'
#
loop_
_entity.id
_entity.type
_entity.pdbx_description
1 polymer ?
#
loop_
_entity_poly.entity_id
_entity_poly.type
_entity_poly.pdbx_seq_one_letter_code
_entity_poly.pdbx_strand_id
1 'polypeptide(L)'
;MTAATTSLVASARLALGFAIFLALAEIRRNWGDWGYWPFWLVDYIAVALLLVGWRKALSRPSPRGPGILCGAWGFTCAMFYGSFFSHMEHFGAPDHGPDDPVALTLTIGVLFAFTIIGFALALVGTAQRGVAAKTTL
;
A
#
# COMPACT_ATOMS: atom_id res chain seq x y z
N MET A 1 -4.65 23.86 9.13
CA MET A 1 -3.90 22.62 8.84
C MET A 1 -2.78 22.99 7.89
N THR A 2 -1.52 22.67 8.22
CA THR A 2 -0.39 22.90 7.31
C THR A 2 -0.44 21.90 6.16
N ALA A 3 0.15 22.24 4.99
CA ALA A 3 0.22 21.35 3.81
C ALA A 3 0.84 19.98 4.17
N ALA A 4 1.82 19.95 5.06
CA ALA A 4 2.43 18.72 5.61
C ALA A 4 1.42 17.78 6.27
N THR A 5 0.49 18.35 7.03
CA THR A 5 -0.57 17.57 7.70
C THR A 5 -1.54 17.01 6.68
N THR A 6 -1.82 17.75 5.61
CA THR A 6 -2.76 17.33 4.55
C THR A 6 -2.22 16.13 3.76
N SER A 7 -0.95 16.17 3.31
CA SER A 7 -0.33 15.05 2.56
C SER A 7 -0.28 13.77 3.40
N LEU A 8 0.10 13.87 4.67
CA LEU A 8 0.16 12.71 5.54
C LEU A 8 -1.23 12.12 5.83
N VAL A 9 -2.24 12.99 6.05
CA VAL A 9 -3.63 12.55 6.25
C VAL A 9 -4.17 11.89 4.98
N ALA A 10 -3.88 12.44 3.80
CA ALA A 10 -4.27 11.85 2.51
C ALA A 10 -3.64 10.48 2.33
N SER A 11 -2.32 10.35 2.55
CA SER A 11 -1.61 9.06 2.50
C SER A 11 -2.19 8.04 3.48
N ALA A 12 -2.47 8.44 4.71
CA ALA A 12 -3.03 7.55 5.72
C ALA A 12 -4.44 7.08 5.37
N ARG A 13 -5.30 7.96 4.84
CA ARG A 13 -6.64 7.58 4.37
C ARG A 13 -6.59 6.64 3.17
N LEU A 14 -5.66 6.90 2.24
CA LEU A 14 -5.41 6.02 1.10
C LEU A 14 -4.95 4.64 1.59
N ALA A 15 -4.07 4.58 2.60
CA ALA A 15 -3.61 3.33 3.18
C ALA A 15 -4.76 2.49 3.78
N LEU A 16 -5.70 3.14 4.47
CA LEU A 16 -6.88 2.45 5.00
C LEU A 16 -7.75 1.88 3.87
N GLY A 17 -8.09 2.70 2.87
CA GLY A 17 -8.92 2.27 1.74
C GLY A 17 -8.25 1.15 0.93
N PHE A 18 -6.95 1.30 0.67
CA PHE A 18 -6.16 0.31 -0.05
C PHE A 18 -6.07 -1.02 0.72
N ALA A 19 -5.82 -0.97 2.02
CA ALA A 19 -5.75 -2.17 2.87
C ALA A 19 -7.09 -2.94 2.89
N ILE A 20 -8.22 -2.24 3.00
CA ILE A 20 -9.54 -2.87 2.96
C ILE A 20 -9.79 -3.50 1.59
N PHE A 21 -9.50 -2.76 0.51
CA PHE A 21 -9.68 -3.26 -0.86
C PHE A 21 -8.82 -4.50 -1.10
N LEU A 22 -7.53 -4.46 -0.76
CA LEU A 22 -6.59 -5.58 -0.94
C LEU A 22 -7.06 -6.80 -0.15
N ALA A 23 -7.45 -6.64 1.11
CA ALA A 23 -7.94 -7.76 1.93
C ALA A 23 -9.19 -8.42 1.31
N LEU A 24 -10.13 -7.64 0.79
CA LEU A 24 -11.34 -8.17 0.17
C LEU A 24 -11.04 -8.84 -1.18
N ALA A 25 -10.14 -8.26 -1.97
CA ALA A 25 -9.71 -8.83 -3.24
C ALA A 25 -9.04 -10.20 -3.04
N GLU A 26 -8.15 -10.30 -2.05
CA GLU A 26 -7.48 -11.54 -1.70
C GLU A 26 -8.46 -12.62 -1.20
N ILE A 27 -9.42 -12.26 -0.35
CA ILE A 27 -10.49 -13.18 0.07
C ILE A 27 -11.24 -13.69 -1.15
N ARG A 28 -11.67 -12.81 -2.06
CA ARG A 28 -12.42 -13.21 -3.25
C ARG A 28 -11.62 -14.15 -4.16
N ARG A 29 -10.33 -13.84 -4.37
CA ARG A 29 -9.48 -14.57 -5.31
C ARG A 29 -9.07 -15.94 -4.79
N ASN A 30 -8.73 -16.03 -3.51
CA ASN A 30 -8.11 -17.23 -2.92
C ASN A 30 -9.07 -18.05 -2.06
N TRP A 31 -10.38 -17.75 -2.08
CA TRP A 31 -11.36 -18.48 -1.28
C TRP A 31 -11.41 -19.96 -1.67
N GLY A 32 -11.02 -20.82 -0.77
CA GLY A 32 -10.99 -22.28 -0.95
C GLY A 32 -9.70 -22.84 -1.55
N ASP A 33 -8.76 -21.99 -1.98
CA ASP A 33 -7.45 -22.42 -2.47
C ASP A 33 -6.35 -22.18 -1.43
N TRP A 34 -6.08 -23.18 -0.65
CA TRP A 34 -5.05 -23.15 0.40
C TRP A 34 -3.66 -23.52 -0.12
N GLY A 35 -3.54 -23.99 -1.37
CA GLY A 35 -2.26 -24.38 -1.96
C GLY A 35 -1.29 -23.22 -2.14
N TYR A 36 -1.81 -22.02 -2.36
CA TYR A 36 -1.02 -20.81 -2.60
C TYR A 36 -0.87 -19.90 -1.36
N TRP A 37 -1.15 -20.40 -0.16
CA TRP A 37 -1.11 -19.61 1.07
C TRP A 37 0.17 -18.79 1.30
N PRO A 38 1.40 -19.18 0.90
CA PRO A 38 2.57 -18.34 1.11
C PRO A 38 2.51 -17.03 0.31
N PHE A 39 1.85 -17.03 -0.85
CA PHE A 39 1.75 -15.86 -1.70
C PHE A 39 0.73 -14.86 -1.17
N TRP A 40 -0.49 -15.29 -0.86
CA TRP A 40 -1.48 -14.37 -0.31
C TRP A 40 -1.20 -13.95 1.15
N LEU A 41 -0.34 -14.69 1.87
CA LEU A 41 0.13 -14.24 3.18
C LEU A 41 0.90 -12.93 3.09
N VAL A 42 1.68 -12.70 2.02
CA VAL A 42 2.43 -11.46 1.81
C VAL A 42 1.46 -10.27 1.67
N ASP A 43 0.33 -10.46 0.99
CA ASP A 43 -0.70 -9.43 0.84
C ASP A 43 -1.33 -9.08 2.20
N TYR A 44 -1.60 -10.07 3.05
CA TYR A 44 -2.08 -9.81 4.41
C TYR A 44 -1.05 -9.14 5.32
N ILE A 45 0.24 -9.40 5.10
CA ILE A 45 1.31 -8.65 5.78
C ILE A 45 1.26 -7.18 5.33
N ALA A 46 1.12 -6.91 4.03
CA ALA A 46 0.96 -5.54 3.53
C ALA A 46 -0.28 -4.86 4.11
N VAL A 47 -1.43 -5.54 4.15
CA VAL A 47 -2.65 -5.06 4.80
C VAL A 47 -2.41 -4.68 6.25
N ALA A 48 -1.79 -5.57 7.03
CA ALA A 48 -1.50 -5.33 8.44
C ALA A 48 -0.57 -4.11 8.63
N LEU A 49 0.50 -4.01 7.83
CA LEU A 49 1.44 -2.90 7.87
C LEU A 49 0.77 -1.56 7.52
N LEU A 50 -0.09 -1.53 6.49
CA LEU A 50 -0.83 -0.34 6.08
C LEU A 50 -1.82 0.11 7.17
N LEU A 51 -2.55 -0.82 7.80
CA LEU A 51 -3.45 -0.52 8.91
C LEU A 51 -2.71 0.02 10.14
N VAL A 52 -1.57 -0.57 10.48
CA VAL A 52 -0.70 -0.06 11.56
C VAL A 52 -0.16 1.32 11.20
N GLY A 53 0.32 1.51 9.98
CA GLY A 53 0.82 2.78 9.46
C GLY A 53 -0.24 3.87 9.50
N TRP A 54 -1.44 3.60 8.98
CA TRP A 54 -2.60 4.48 9.05
C TRP A 54 -2.90 4.89 10.48
N ARG A 55 -3.07 3.92 11.39
CA ARG A 55 -3.42 4.18 12.79
C ARG A 55 -2.35 5.02 13.48
N LYS A 56 -1.06 4.70 13.30
CA LYS A 56 0.05 5.41 13.96
C LYS A 56 0.29 6.80 13.38
N ALA A 57 0.01 7.03 12.10
CA ALA A 57 0.15 8.34 11.49
C ALA A 57 -0.94 9.33 11.92
N LEU A 58 -2.18 8.86 12.17
CA LEU A 58 -3.32 9.68 12.57
C LEU A 58 -3.55 9.74 14.08
N SER A 59 -3.04 8.77 14.85
CA SER A 59 -3.08 8.79 16.32
C SER A 59 -2.15 9.87 16.85
N ARG A 60 -2.25 10.19 18.16
CA ARG A 60 -1.49 11.22 18.87
C ARG A 60 -0.09 11.44 18.27
N PRO A 61 0.37 12.68 18.14
CA PRO A 61 1.57 13.05 17.39
C PRO A 61 2.78 12.24 17.87
N SER A 62 3.01 11.10 17.23
CA SER A 62 4.17 10.26 17.44
C SER A 62 5.20 10.61 16.36
N PRO A 63 6.44 10.90 16.72
CA PRO A 63 7.49 11.17 15.73
C PRO A 63 7.75 9.95 14.82
N ARG A 64 7.40 8.75 15.27
CA ARG A 64 7.58 7.49 14.52
C ARG A 64 6.43 7.14 13.58
N GLY A 65 5.23 7.69 13.79
CA GLY A 65 4.02 7.36 13.01
C GLY A 65 4.19 7.53 11.49
N PRO A 66 4.68 8.69 11.01
CA PRO A 66 4.94 8.91 9.59
C PRO A 66 5.95 7.93 8.98
N GLY A 67 7.03 7.61 9.71
CA GLY A 67 8.03 6.65 9.25
C GLY A 67 7.47 5.22 9.11
N ILE A 68 6.59 4.80 10.02
CA ILE A 68 5.90 3.50 9.92
C ILE A 68 5.01 3.47 8.68
N LEU A 69 4.26 4.55 8.40
CA LEU A 69 3.42 4.64 7.19
C LEU A 69 4.27 4.62 5.91
N CYS A 70 5.43 5.31 5.89
CA CYS A 70 6.37 5.23 4.77
C CYS A 70 6.90 3.81 4.56
N GLY A 71 7.28 3.12 5.64
CA GLY A 71 7.75 1.73 5.57
C GLY A 71 6.67 0.78 5.05
N ALA A 72 5.42 0.95 5.51
CA ALA A 72 4.28 0.17 5.04
C ALA A 72 4.04 0.35 3.53
N TRP A 73 4.02 1.59 3.06
CA TRP A 73 3.87 1.87 1.63
C TRP A 73 5.07 1.37 0.81
N GLY A 74 6.30 1.53 1.33
CA GLY A 74 7.49 1.03 0.65
C GLY A 74 7.46 -0.49 0.46
N PHE A 75 7.07 -1.24 1.49
CA PHE A 75 6.86 -2.69 1.40
C PHE A 75 5.78 -3.03 0.37
N THR A 76 4.62 -2.38 0.43
CA THR A 76 3.51 -2.62 -0.50
C THR A 76 3.90 -2.27 -1.94
N CYS A 77 4.64 -1.18 -2.14
CA CYS A 77 5.14 -0.78 -3.46
C CYS A 77 6.10 -1.83 -4.05
N ALA A 78 7.04 -2.35 -3.25
CA ALA A 78 7.97 -3.39 -3.70
C ALA A 78 7.25 -4.69 -4.06
N MET A 79 6.24 -5.07 -3.27
CA MET A 79 5.41 -6.24 -3.53
C MET A 79 4.63 -6.11 -4.86
N PHE A 80 3.95 -4.96 -5.06
CA PHE A 80 3.21 -4.71 -6.30
C PHE A 80 4.12 -4.52 -7.51
N TYR A 81 5.34 -3.99 -7.33
CA TYR A 81 6.35 -3.95 -8.38
C TYR A 81 6.63 -5.35 -8.91
N GLY A 82 6.98 -6.29 -8.04
CA GLY A 82 7.28 -7.67 -8.44
C GLY A 82 6.07 -8.34 -9.12
N SER A 83 4.88 -8.19 -8.53
CA SER A 83 3.64 -8.75 -9.08
C SER A 83 3.32 -8.17 -10.46
N PHE A 84 3.37 -6.85 -10.62
CA PHE A 84 3.05 -6.18 -11.89
C PHE A 84 3.98 -6.62 -13.02
N PHE A 85 5.30 -6.59 -12.80
CA PHE A 85 6.25 -6.94 -13.86
C PHE A 85 6.20 -8.42 -14.20
N SER A 86 5.97 -9.31 -13.22
CA SER A 86 5.73 -10.73 -13.50
C SER A 86 4.50 -10.96 -14.41
N HIS A 87 3.39 -10.25 -14.16
CA HIS A 87 2.21 -10.33 -15.03
C HIS A 87 2.44 -9.67 -16.41
N MET A 88 3.28 -8.65 -16.47
CA MET A 88 3.65 -8.03 -17.76
C MET A 88 4.50 -8.96 -18.62
N GLU A 89 5.42 -9.73 -18.04
CA GLU A 89 6.22 -10.72 -18.77
C GLU A 89 5.35 -11.83 -19.38
N HIS A 90 4.23 -12.16 -18.72
CA HIS A 90 3.30 -13.21 -19.13
C HIS A 90 1.94 -12.62 -19.53
N PHE A 91 1.94 -11.43 -20.13
CA PHE A 91 0.70 -10.70 -20.46
C PHE A 91 -0.27 -11.54 -21.28
N GLY A 92 -1.48 -11.72 -20.77
CA GLY A 92 -2.52 -12.53 -21.40
C GLY A 92 -2.39 -14.04 -21.19
N ALA A 93 -1.34 -14.51 -20.50
CA ALA A 93 -1.24 -15.93 -20.16
C ALA A 93 -2.24 -16.29 -19.03
N PRO A 94 -2.81 -17.51 -19.05
CA PRO A 94 -3.70 -17.99 -18.00
C PRO A 94 -3.04 -17.92 -16.62
N ASP A 95 -3.74 -17.38 -15.63
CA ASP A 95 -3.34 -17.35 -14.23
C ASP A 95 -4.22 -18.28 -13.37
N HIS A 96 -3.81 -18.53 -12.14
CA HIS A 96 -4.46 -19.47 -11.21
C HIS A 96 -5.79 -18.99 -10.60
N GLY A 97 -6.29 -17.84 -11.02
CA GLY A 97 -7.53 -17.28 -10.47
C GLY A 97 -8.70 -17.32 -11.44
N PRO A 98 -9.88 -16.94 -10.98
CA PRO A 98 -11.10 -16.85 -11.80
C PRO A 98 -11.11 -15.63 -12.73
N ASP A 99 -10.11 -14.76 -12.63
CA ASP A 99 -10.10 -13.46 -13.30
C ASP A 99 -9.52 -13.57 -14.73
N ASP A 100 -9.99 -12.70 -15.63
CA ASP A 100 -9.39 -12.54 -16.95
C ASP A 100 -7.93 -12.03 -16.79
N PRO A 101 -6.93 -12.69 -17.45
CA PRO A 101 -5.52 -12.36 -17.26
C PRO A 101 -5.16 -10.93 -17.62
N VAL A 102 -5.79 -10.37 -18.67
CA VAL A 102 -5.55 -9.00 -19.11
C VAL A 102 -6.13 -8.01 -18.11
N ALA A 103 -7.39 -8.23 -17.70
CA ALA A 103 -8.05 -7.39 -16.70
C ALA A 103 -7.30 -7.43 -15.36
N LEU A 104 -6.78 -8.58 -14.97
CA LEU A 104 -5.98 -8.75 -13.77
C LEU A 104 -4.69 -7.94 -13.84
N THR A 105 -3.92 -8.06 -14.94
CA THR A 105 -2.67 -7.30 -15.13
C THR A 105 -2.90 -5.79 -15.08
N LEU A 106 -3.96 -5.31 -15.73
CA LEU A 106 -4.34 -3.90 -15.69
C LEU A 106 -4.72 -3.44 -14.28
N THR A 107 -5.48 -4.27 -13.57
CA THR A 107 -5.87 -4.00 -12.17
C THR A 107 -4.64 -3.90 -11.26
N ILE A 108 -3.70 -4.84 -11.36
CA ILE A 108 -2.44 -4.82 -10.62
C ILE A 108 -1.64 -3.55 -10.95
N GLY A 109 -1.59 -3.14 -12.23
CA GLY A 109 -0.92 -1.92 -12.66
C GLY A 109 -1.53 -0.64 -12.05
N VAL A 110 -2.86 -0.55 -12.00
CA VAL A 110 -3.56 0.55 -11.34
C VAL A 110 -3.28 0.56 -9.83
N LEU A 111 -3.34 -0.60 -9.19
CA LEU A 111 -3.03 -0.72 -7.76
C LEU A 111 -1.57 -0.35 -7.48
N PHE A 112 -0.63 -0.76 -8.34
CA PHE A 112 0.77 -0.36 -8.24
C PHE A 112 0.94 1.17 -8.31
N ALA A 113 0.24 1.85 -9.23
CA ALA A 113 0.26 3.31 -9.29
C ALA A 113 -0.26 3.95 -8.00
N PHE A 114 -1.32 3.41 -7.39
CA PHE A 114 -1.81 3.87 -6.09
C PHE A 114 -0.79 3.68 -4.96
N THR A 115 0.00 2.60 -4.98
CA THR A 115 1.06 2.41 -3.97
C THR A 115 2.14 3.47 -4.09
N ILE A 116 2.54 3.83 -5.32
CA ILE A 116 3.52 4.90 -5.58
C ILE A 116 2.99 6.25 -5.07
N ILE A 117 1.73 6.58 -5.37
CA ILE A 117 1.09 7.81 -4.90
C ILE A 117 1.04 7.84 -3.36
N GLY A 118 0.61 6.77 -2.73
CA GLY A 118 0.54 6.65 -1.27
C GLY A 118 1.90 6.83 -0.61
N PHE A 119 2.94 6.21 -1.18
CA PHE A 119 4.32 6.34 -0.73
C PHE A 119 4.86 7.77 -0.88
N ALA A 120 4.67 8.39 -2.06
CA ALA A 120 5.09 9.77 -2.30
C ALA A 120 4.44 10.76 -1.32
N LEU A 121 3.12 10.63 -1.09
CA LEU A 121 2.41 11.45 -0.12
C LEU A 121 2.92 11.26 1.31
N ALA A 122 3.27 10.04 1.70
CA ALA A 122 3.86 9.75 3.01
C ALA A 122 5.25 10.39 3.16
N LEU A 123 6.10 10.29 2.14
CA LEU A 123 7.44 10.90 2.12
C LEU A 123 7.36 12.42 2.23
N VAL A 124 6.54 13.07 1.40
CA VAL A 124 6.35 14.52 1.43
C VAL A 124 5.85 14.97 2.80
N GLY A 125 4.83 14.33 3.34
CA GLY A 125 4.28 14.67 4.65
C GLY A 125 5.28 14.48 5.80
N THR A 126 6.15 13.48 5.71
CA THR A 126 7.21 13.21 6.69
C THR A 126 8.33 14.28 6.63
N ALA A 127 8.80 14.59 5.41
CA ALA A 127 9.84 15.58 5.18
C ALA A 127 9.41 16.97 5.69
N GLN A 128 8.19 17.39 5.39
CA GLN A 128 7.64 18.68 5.80
C GLN A 128 7.50 18.78 7.33
N ARG A 129 7.17 17.71 8.05
CA ARG A 129 7.15 17.68 9.51
C ARG A 129 8.55 17.87 10.11
N GLY A 130 9.57 17.26 9.50
CA GLY A 130 10.95 17.40 9.94
C GLY A 130 11.47 18.83 9.84
N VAL A 131 11.10 19.55 8.77
CA VAL A 131 11.45 20.96 8.57
C VAL A 131 10.75 21.85 9.61
N ALA A 132 9.44 21.67 9.81
CA ALA A 132 8.68 22.46 10.77
C ALA A 132 9.20 22.32 12.21
N ALA A 133 9.62 21.13 12.61
CA ALA A 133 10.18 20.88 13.94
C ALA A 133 11.53 21.58 14.17
N LYS A 134 12.34 21.78 13.12
CA LYS A 134 13.64 22.50 13.21
C LYS A 134 13.49 24.01 13.27
N THR A 135 12.40 24.57 12.75
CA THR A 135 12.17 26.03 12.72
C THR A 135 11.62 26.55 14.05
N THR A 136 11.17 25.66 14.94
CA THR A 136 10.62 26.01 16.27
C THR A 136 11.63 25.87 17.42
N LEU A 137 12.87 25.50 17.13
CA LEU A 137 14.01 25.48 18.06
C LEU A 137 14.91 26.67 17.84
#